data_f14823622d50bee5fa5aafeb3f2cb21f
#
_entry.id   f14823622d50bee5fa5aafeb3f2cb21f
#
_cell.length_a   1.000
_cell.length_b   1.000
_cell.length_c   1.000
_cell.angle_alpha   90.00
_cell.angle_beta   90.00
_cell.angle_gamma   90.00
#
_symmetry.space_group_name_H-M   'P 1'
#
loop_
_entity.id
_entity.type
_entity.pdbx_description
1 polymer ?
#
loop_
_entity_poly.entity_id
_entity_poly.type
_entity_poly.pdbx_seq_one_letter_code
_entity_poly.pdbx_strand_id
1 'polypeptide(L)'
;MLSIHTPLEISTHVVITRSDGLVLFDGSNIIVQTAIYDYLQSLTAAYTSSPITTLQIGSGGTYDVQGLNPIVPTRGQTAMNSYLDTVAAAASAPISTSTSVTFTASVPSTVANGVLVSEAGLFNAAGYMMNYITFPAITKSSEFGLNFAWTISI
;
A
#
# COMPACT_ATOMS: atom_id res chain seq x y z
N MET A 1 -1.45 -19.52 36.68
CA MET A 1 -1.39 -19.66 35.21
C MET A 1 -0.71 -18.42 34.66
N LEU A 2 0.50 -18.56 34.12
CA LEU A 2 1.17 -17.45 33.44
C LEU A 2 0.54 -17.31 32.04
N SER A 3 -0.19 -16.23 31.81
CA SER A 3 -0.66 -15.86 30.45
C SER A 3 0.45 -15.04 29.80
N ILE A 4 1.24 -15.66 28.91
CA ILE A 4 2.17 -14.92 28.07
C ILE A 4 1.35 -14.33 26.92
N HIS A 5 0.98 -13.06 27.05
CA HIS A 5 0.43 -12.29 25.93
C HIS A 5 1.60 -11.74 25.12
N THR A 6 1.99 -12.45 24.08
CA THR A 6 2.82 -11.86 23.04
C THR A 6 1.83 -11.17 22.07
N PRO A 7 1.80 -9.84 21.98
CA PRO A 7 0.94 -9.19 21.00
C PRO A 7 1.38 -9.60 19.60
N LEU A 8 0.41 -9.93 18.75
CA LEU A 8 0.67 -10.12 17.32
C LEU A 8 1.01 -8.75 16.73
N GLU A 9 2.27 -8.55 16.40
CA GLU A 9 2.71 -7.32 15.74
C GLU A 9 2.64 -7.51 14.22
N ILE A 10 1.80 -6.71 13.56
CA ILE A 10 1.76 -6.62 12.11
C ILE A 10 2.53 -5.38 11.71
N SER A 11 3.63 -5.57 11.01
CA SER A 11 4.44 -4.48 10.45
C SER A 11 4.27 -4.41 8.94
N THR A 12 4.44 -3.21 8.41
CA THR A 12 4.31 -2.97 6.98
C THR A 12 5.39 -1.99 6.52
N HIS A 13 5.95 -2.26 5.35
CA HIS A 13 7.06 -1.52 4.79
C HIS A 13 6.87 -1.32 3.29
N VAL A 14 7.09 -0.12 2.79
CA VAL A 14 6.93 0.23 1.39
C VAL A 14 8.21 0.86 0.86
N VAL A 15 8.68 0.33 -0.27
CA VAL A 15 9.76 0.93 -1.04
C VAL A 15 9.21 1.35 -2.40
N ILE A 16 9.43 2.60 -2.79
CA ILE A 16 9.08 3.13 -4.11
C ILE A 16 10.36 3.43 -4.84
N THR A 17 10.53 2.81 -6.00
CA THR A 17 11.70 3.01 -6.85
C THR A 17 11.28 3.53 -8.23
N ARG A 18 12.13 4.32 -8.84
CA ARG A 18 12.08 4.61 -10.27
C ARG A 18 12.40 3.35 -11.07
N SER A 19 11.93 3.29 -12.31
CA SER A 19 12.20 2.14 -13.21
C SER A 19 13.68 1.89 -13.49
N ASP A 20 14.57 2.87 -13.25
CA ASP A 20 16.03 2.73 -13.32
C ASP A 20 16.68 2.27 -12.00
N GLY A 21 15.88 2.00 -10.95
CA GLY A 21 16.33 1.48 -9.67
C GLY A 21 16.61 2.53 -8.59
N LEU A 22 16.47 3.83 -8.89
CA LEU A 22 16.61 4.88 -7.88
C LEU A 22 15.50 4.79 -6.85
N VAL A 23 15.86 4.64 -5.57
CA VAL A 23 14.90 4.67 -4.45
C VAL A 23 14.41 6.10 -4.25
N LEU A 24 13.10 6.29 -4.35
CA LEU A 24 12.42 7.58 -4.16
C LEU A 24 11.78 7.69 -2.78
N PHE A 25 11.36 6.57 -2.21
CA PHE A 25 10.76 6.50 -0.89
C PHE A 25 11.03 5.13 -0.25
N ASP A 26 11.25 5.14 1.05
CA ASP A 26 11.44 3.96 1.89
C ASP A 26 10.83 4.26 3.25
N GLY A 27 9.76 3.57 3.64
CA GLY A 27 9.07 3.87 4.88
C GLY A 27 7.95 2.91 5.24
N SER A 28 7.37 3.16 6.40
CA SER A 28 6.24 2.37 6.93
C SER A 28 4.92 2.96 6.48
N ASN A 29 3.92 2.10 6.36
CA ASN A 29 2.54 2.46 6.04
C ASN A 29 1.58 2.06 7.17
N ILE A 30 0.30 2.28 6.97
CA ILE A 30 -0.75 1.88 7.89
C ILE A 30 -1.61 0.76 7.30
N ILE A 31 -1.94 -0.24 8.12
CA ILE A 31 -3.02 -1.19 7.83
C ILE A 31 -4.32 -0.54 8.26
N VAL A 32 -5.26 -0.40 7.33
CA VAL A 32 -6.55 0.21 7.62
C VAL A 32 -7.48 -0.76 8.36
N GLN A 33 -8.49 -0.23 9.02
CA GLN A 33 -9.41 -1.01 9.85
C GLN A 33 -10.16 -2.09 9.06
N THR A 34 -10.48 -1.82 7.80
CA THR A 34 -11.12 -2.79 6.90
C THR A 34 -10.30 -4.05 6.72
N ALA A 35 -8.97 -3.94 6.58
CA ALA A 35 -8.08 -5.09 6.47
C ALA A 35 -8.04 -5.93 7.74
N ILE A 36 -8.08 -5.28 8.91
CA ILE A 36 -8.12 -5.98 10.19
C ILE A 36 -9.42 -6.78 10.32
N TYR A 37 -10.55 -6.21 9.91
CA TYR A 37 -11.83 -6.91 9.90
C TYR A 37 -11.85 -8.06 8.91
N ASP A 38 -11.32 -7.87 7.69
CA ASP A 38 -11.22 -8.92 6.68
C ASP A 38 -10.39 -10.11 7.20
N TYR A 39 -9.26 -9.83 7.83
CA TYR A 39 -8.42 -10.85 8.46
C TYR A 39 -9.17 -11.61 9.57
N LEU A 40 -9.82 -10.89 10.49
CA LEU A 40 -10.57 -11.52 11.59
C LEU A 40 -11.74 -12.38 11.06
N GLN A 41 -12.44 -11.92 10.04
CA GLN A 41 -13.51 -12.67 9.40
C GLN A 41 -13.00 -13.92 8.67
N SER A 42 -11.81 -13.86 8.07
CA SER A 42 -11.18 -15.00 7.39
C SER A 42 -10.91 -16.19 8.32
N LEU A 43 -10.87 -15.95 9.64
CA LEU A 43 -10.74 -17.01 10.65
C LEU A 43 -12.06 -17.76 10.88
N THR A 44 -13.18 -17.30 10.31
CA THR A 44 -14.48 -17.98 10.41
C THR A 44 -14.72 -18.87 9.21
N ALA A 45 -15.32 -20.05 9.42
CA ALA A 45 -15.55 -21.04 8.36
C ALA A 45 -16.51 -20.57 7.24
N ALA A 46 -17.25 -19.48 7.47
CA ALA A 46 -18.24 -18.95 6.53
C ALA A 46 -17.72 -17.81 5.65
N TYR A 47 -16.48 -17.35 5.87
CA TYR A 47 -15.92 -16.19 5.16
C TYR A 47 -14.91 -16.61 4.10
N THR A 48 -15.08 -16.10 2.89
CA THR A 48 -14.08 -16.18 1.82
C THR A 48 -13.39 -14.84 1.73
N SER A 49 -12.11 -14.76 2.12
CA SER A 49 -11.32 -13.54 2.02
C SER A 49 -11.14 -13.13 0.55
N SER A 50 -11.15 -11.83 0.32
CA SER A 50 -10.89 -11.27 -1.00
C SER A 50 -9.41 -10.89 -1.11
N PRO A 51 -8.63 -11.49 -2.04
CA PRO A 51 -7.20 -11.22 -2.16
C PRO A 51 -6.93 -9.77 -2.58
N ILE A 52 -5.79 -9.22 -2.16
CA ILE A 52 -5.27 -7.95 -2.66
C ILE A 52 -4.84 -8.16 -4.12
N THR A 53 -5.36 -7.35 -5.03
CA THR A 53 -5.14 -7.50 -6.47
C THR A 53 -4.71 -6.22 -7.16
N THR A 54 -4.90 -5.06 -6.54
CA THR A 54 -4.60 -3.77 -7.18
C THR A 54 -3.91 -2.80 -6.22
N LEU A 55 -3.12 -1.91 -6.82
CA LEU A 55 -2.59 -0.72 -6.17
C LEU A 55 -3.19 0.50 -6.85
N GLN A 56 -3.72 1.43 -6.05
CA GLN A 56 -4.12 2.74 -6.52
C GLN A 56 -3.07 3.78 -6.12
N ILE A 57 -2.87 4.76 -6.97
CA ILE A 57 -2.04 5.94 -6.71
C ILE A 57 -2.90 7.19 -6.73
N GLY A 58 -2.47 8.22 -6.01
CA GLY A 58 -3.16 9.49 -5.93
C GLY A 58 -2.24 10.67 -5.64
N SER A 59 -2.82 11.87 -5.69
CA SER A 59 -2.12 13.15 -5.47
C SER A 59 -2.56 13.87 -4.19
N GLY A 60 -3.39 13.25 -3.36
CA GLY A 60 -3.97 13.84 -2.15
C GLY A 60 -3.23 13.52 -0.86
N GLY A 61 -1.97 13.04 -0.92
CA GLY A 61 -1.20 12.58 0.23
C GLY A 61 -0.44 13.66 0.99
N THR A 62 -0.50 14.93 0.59
CA THR A 62 0.22 16.03 1.25
C THR A 62 -0.69 17.18 1.63
N TYR A 63 -0.31 17.93 2.70
CA TYR A 63 -1.05 19.12 3.14
C TYR A 63 -0.79 20.34 2.26
N ASP A 64 0.37 20.40 1.63
CA ASP A 64 0.84 21.54 0.87
C ASP A 64 0.85 21.24 -0.64
N VAL A 65 0.68 22.27 -1.43
CA VAL A 65 0.69 22.18 -2.91
C VAL A 65 2.07 21.86 -3.48
N GLN A 66 3.14 22.08 -2.71
CA GLN A 66 4.51 21.72 -3.09
C GLN A 66 4.78 20.22 -2.90
N GLY A 67 3.91 19.51 -2.17
CA GLY A 67 4.04 18.07 -1.93
C GLY A 67 5.13 17.67 -0.94
N LEU A 68 5.53 18.56 -0.03
CA LEU A 68 6.65 18.34 0.90
C LEU A 68 6.20 17.70 2.22
N ASN A 69 4.95 17.94 2.64
CA ASN A 69 4.45 17.55 3.96
C ASN A 69 3.35 16.50 3.86
N PRO A 70 3.69 15.19 3.99
CA PRO A 70 2.70 14.11 3.95
C PRO A 70 1.64 14.25 5.04
N ILE A 71 0.39 13.92 4.69
CA ILE A 71 -0.72 13.77 5.63
C ILE A 71 -0.46 12.51 6.45
N VAL A 72 -0.68 12.58 7.78
CA VAL A 72 -0.61 11.38 8.63
C VAL A 72 -1.80 10.48 8.32
N PRO A 73 -1.60 9.26 7.80
CA PRO A 73 -2.70 8.36 7.48
C PRO A 73 -3.40 7.86 8.75
N THR A 74 -4.69 7.61 8.66
CA THR A 74 -5.49 7.07 9.75
C THR A 74 -6.02 5.67 9.42
N ARG A 75 -6.27 4.84 10.45
CA ARG A 75 -6.85 3.50 10.26
C ARG A 75 -8.26 3.52 9.68
N GLY A 76 -8.97 4.65 9.79
CA GLY A 76 -10.30 4.85 9.19
C GLY A 76 -10.29 5.16 7.69
N GLN A 77 -9.13 5.23 7.06
CA GLN A 77 -9.02 5.48 5.61
C GLN A 77 -9.70 4.36 4.81
N THR A 78 -10.54 4.71 3.87
CA THR A 78 -11.31 3.77 3.04
C THR A 78 -11.17 4.01 1.55
N ALA A 79 -10.63 5.15 1.15
CA ALA A 79 -10.44 5.56 -0.24
C ALA A 79 -9.23 6.48 -0.37
N MET A 80 -8.73 6.64 -1.59
CA MET A 80 -7.72 7.64 -1.93
C MET A 80 -8.29 9.05 -1.69
N ASN A 81 -7.47 9.98 -1.20
CA ASN A 81 -7.89 11.39 -1.04
C ASN A 81 -8.06 12.08 -2.41
N SER A 82 -7.17 11.78 -3.34
CA SER A 82 -7.27 12.27 -4.72
C SER A 82 -6.75 11.21 -5.68
N TYR A 83 -7.65 10.33 -6.11
CA TYR A 83 -7.36 9.21 -7.01
C TYR A 83 -6.79 9.66 -8.35
N LEU A 84 -5.77 8.98 -8.84
CA LEU A 84 -5.18 9.18 -10.17
C LEU A 84 -5.34 7.97 -11.08
N ASP A 85 -4.90 6.78 -10.64
CA ASP A 85 -4.94 5.57 -11.45
C ASP A 85 -4.85 4.29 -10.60
N THR A 86 -5.16 3.16 -11.25
CA THR A 86 -5.10 1.81 -10.68
C THR A 86 -4.20 0.92 -11.53
N VAL A 87 -3.31 0.20 -10.88
CA VAL A 87 -2.46 -0.82 -11.52
C VAL A 87 -2.62 -2.17 -10.83
N ALA A 88 -2.30 -3.25 -11.54
CA ALA A 88 -2.32 -4.58 -10.94
C ALA A 88 -1.22 -4.72 -9.88
N ALA A 89 -1.53 -5.38 -8.77
CA ALA A 89 -0.59 -5.77 -7.74
C ALA A 89 -0.48 -7.30 -7.69
N ALA A 90 0.74 -7.81 -7.69
CA ALA A 90 1.03 -9.24 -7.60
C ALA A 90 1.69 -9.55 -6.25
N ALA A 91 1.16 -10.56 -5.55
CA ALA A 91 1.75 -11.04 -4.31
C ALA A 91 2.91 -11.99 -4.60
N SER A 92 3.99 -11.91 -3.81
CA SER A 92 4.97 -13.00 -3.74
C SER A 92 4.27 -14.27 -3.22
N ALA A 93 4.62 -15.43 -3.80
CA ALA A 93 4.07 -16.69 -3.29
C ALA A 93 4.53 -16.88 -1.83
N PRO A 94 3.61 -17.02 -0.85
CA PRO A 94 4.01 -17.32 0.50
C PRO A 94 4.60 -18.72 0.55
N ILE A 95 5.80 -18.84 1.07
CA ILE A 95 6.36 -20.14 1.44
C ILE A 95 5.91 -20.48 2.86
N SER A 96 5.71 -21.76 3.14
CA SER A 96 5.15 -22.27 4.41
C SER A 96 5.91 -21.83 5.67
N THR A 97 7.11 -21.28 5.52
CA THR A 97 7.96 -20.77 6.60
C THR A 97 8.05 -19.23 6.63
N SER A 98 7.38 -18.54 5.72
CA SER A 98 7.44 -17.08 5.66
C SER A 98 6.36 -16.44 6.53
N THR A 99 6.75 -15.45 7.32
CA THR A 99 5.87 -14.58 8.09
C THR A 99 5.58 -13.26 7.36
N SER A 100 5.97 -13.15 6.09
CA SER A 100 5.77 -11.94 5.29
C SER A 100 5.30 -12.26 3.87
N VAL A 101 4.59 -11.31 3.29
CA VAL A 101 4.20 -11.28 1.88
C VAL A 101 4.56 -9.92 1.30
N THR A 102 5.12 -9.92 0.09
CA THR A 102 5.42 -8.68 -0.65
C THR A 102 4.50 -8.58 -1.85
N PHE A 103 3.79 -7.45 -1.95
CA PHE A 103 3.02 -7.06 -3.13
C PHE A 103 3.87 -6.15 -3.99
N THR A 104 3.96 -6.45 -5.27
CA THR A 104 4.66 -5.62 -6.25
C THR A 104 3.68 -5.06 -7.26
N ALA A 105 3.85 -3.79 -7.60
CA ALA A 105 3.04 -3.11 -8.60
C ALA A 105 3.90 -2.11 -9.37
N SER A 106 3.65 -1.97 -10.67
CA SER A 106 4.39 -1.06 -11.52
C SER A 106 3.44 -0.07 -12.17
N VAL A 107 3.71 1.22 -11.98
CA VAL A 107 3.04 2.33 -12.67
C VAL A 107 3.89 2.65 -13.91
N PRO A 108 3.37 2.42 -15.12
CA PRO A 108 4.16 2.63 -16.33
C PRO A 108 4.49 4.10 -16.57
N SER A 109 5.51 4.35 -17.39
CA SER A 109 5.94 5.70 -17.76
C SER A 109 4.86 6.52 -18.48
N THR A 110 3.82 5.87 -18.99
CA THR A 110 2.71 6.50 -19.73
C THR A 110 1.58 7.01 -18.83
N VAL A 111 1.61 6.70 -17.52
CA VAL A 111 0.53 6.98 -16.58
C VAL A 111 0.93 8.06 -15.59
N ALA A 112 -0.03 8.91 -15.18
CA ALA A 112 0.10 9.97 -14.18
C ALA A 112 1.22 10.97 -14.45
N ASN A 113 1.50 11.28 -15.73
CA ASN A 113 2.54 12.23 -16.10
C ASN A 113 2.12 13.68 -15.85
N GLY A 114 3.07 14.51 -15.39
CA GLY A 114 2.87 15.91 -15.08
C GLY A 114 2.14 16.17 -13.76
N VAL A 115 1.94 15.13 -12.93
CA VAL A 115 1.28 15.27 -11.62
C VAL A 115 2.20 14.86 -10.47
N LEU A 116 1.86 15.34 -9.27
CA LEU A 116 2.53 14.99 -8.04
C LEU A 116 1.84 13.75 -7.45
N VAL A 117 2.51 12.61 -7.47
CA VAL A 117 2.03 11.38 -6.81
C VAL A 117 2.50 11.42 -5.35
N SER A 118 1.58 11.37 -4.41
CA SER A 118 1.88 11.52 -2.96
C SER A 118 1.14 10.55 -2.05
N GLU A 119 0.29 9.69 -2.61
CA GLU A 119 -0.40 8.64 -1.86
C GLU A 119 -0.52 7.36 -2.68
N ALA A 120 -0.59 6.23 -1.97
CA ALA A 120 -0.87 4.93 -2.57
C ALA A 120 -1.67 4.05 -1.60
N GLY A 121 -2.45 3.13 -2.14
CA GLY A 121 -3.19 2.14 -1.37
C GLY A 121 -3.27 0.79 -2.06
N LEU A 122 -3.24 -0.28 -1.28
CA LEU A 122 -3.54 -1.63 -1.75
C LEU A 122 -5.03 -1.91 -1.58
N PHE A 123 -5.65 -2.47 -2.60
CA PHE A 123 -7.07 -2.81 -2.63
C PHE A 123 -7.28 -4.29 -2.92
N ASN A 124 -8.30 -4.87 -2.28
CA ASN A 124 -8.69 -6.24 -2.56
C ASN A 124 -9.59 -6.33 -3.82
N ALA A 125 -9.86 -7.56 -4.26
CA ALA A 125 -10.70 -7.82 -5.43
C ALA A 125 -12.17 -7.35 -5.26
N ALA A 126 -12.63 -7.13 -4.02
CA ALA A 126 -13.94 -6.55 -3.72
C ALA A 126 -13.94 -5.01 -3.74
N GLY A 127 -12.79 -4.37 -3.95
CA GLY A 127 -12.65 -2.91 -4.03
C GLY A 127 -12.46 -2.21 -2.68
N TYR A 128 -12.18 -2.95 -1.61
CA TYR A 128 -11.90 -2.37 -0.30
C TYR A 128 -10.42 -2.05 -0.14
N MET A 129 -10.12 -0.87 0.43
CA MET A 129 -8.76 -0.50 0.81
C MET A 129 -8.28 -1.38 1.96
N MET A 130 -7.09 -1.94 1.81
CA MET A 130 -6.47 -2.83 2.81
C MET A 130 -5.28 -2.15 3.51
N ASN A 131 -4.49 -1.39 2.76
CA ASN A 131 -3.33 -0.65 3.25
C ASN A 131 -3.29 0.72 2.60
N TYR A 132 -2.72 1.70 3.29
CA TYR A 132 -2.62 3.07 2.81
C TYR A 132 -1.32 3.72 3.27
N ILE A 133 -0.72 4.51 2.38
CA ILE A 133 0.48 5.30 2.67
C ILE A 133 0.40 6.66 2.01
N THR A 134 1.00 7.63 2.69
CA THR A 134 1.32 8.95 2.15
C THR A 134 2.83 9.17 2.18
N PHE A 135 3.33 9.92 1.24
CA PHE A 135 4.76 10.20 1.11
C PHE A 135 4.99 11.59 0.49
N PRO A 136 6.19 12.17 0.64
CA PRO A 136 6.53 13.39 -0.07
C PRO A 136 6.34 13.20 -1.57
N ALA A 137 5.69 14.15 -2.22
CA ALA A 137 5.24 14.00 -3.59
C ALA A 137 6.39 13.70 -4.56
N ILE A 138 6.15 12.73 -5.42
CA ILE A 138 7.02 12.36 -6.52
C ILE A 138 6.47 13.02 -7.79
N THR A 139 7.23 13.91 -8.42
CA THR A 139 6.88 14.46 -9.72
C THR A 139 7.04 13.40 -10.78
N LYS A 140 5.92 12.83 -11.23
CA LYS A 140 5.92 11.77 -12.25
C LYS A 140 6.05 12.37 -13.64
N SER A 141 6.94 11.82 -14.45
CA SER A 141 7.11 12.20 -15.85
C SER A 141 7.07 10.97 -16.77
N SER A 142 7.03 11.21 -18.07
CA SER A 142 7.08 10.14 -19.09
C SER A 142 8.45 9.48 -19.23
N GLU A 143 9.47 9.98 -18.53
CA GLU A 143 10.83 9.44 -18.59
C GLU A 143 11.02 8.17 -17.75
N PHE A 144 10.13 7.94 -16.77
CA PHE A 144 10.27 6.79 -15.88
C PHE A 144 8.92 6.27 -15.37
N GLY A 145 8.90 4.97 -15.07
CA GLY A 145 7.84 4.35 -14.28
C GLY A 145 8.15 4.36 -12.78
N LEU A 146 7.16 4.00 -11.97
CA LEU A 146 7.32 3.79 -10.52
C LEU A 146 7.06 2.32 -10.20
N ASN A 147 7.94 1.72 -9.40
CA ASN A 147 7.78 0.37 -8.88
C ASN A 147 7.53 0.44 -7.37
N PHE A 148 6.48 -0.21 -6.94
CA PHE A 148 6.12 -0.35 -5.53
C PHE A 148 6.44 -1.77 -5.07
N ALA A 149 7.18 -1.89 -3.96
CA ALA A 149 7.35 -3.12 -3.21
C ALA A 149 6.76 -2.91 -1.81
N TRP A 150 5.65 -3.58 -1.53
CA TRP A 150 4.86 -3.41 -0.30
C TRP A 150 4.87 -4.69 0.50
N THR A 151 5.64 -4.73 1.58
CA THR A 151 5.80 -5.91 2.43
C THR A 151 4.94 -5.81 3.67
N ILE A 152 4.17 -6.86 3.95
CA ILE A 152 3.38 -7.05 5.17
C ILE A 152 4.00 -8.22 5.92
N SER A 153 4.34 -8.04 7.21
CA SER A 153 4.97 -9.05 8.07
C SER A 153 4.22 -9.20 9.39
N ILE A 154 4.18 -10.40 9.91
CA ILE A 154 3.63 -10.79 11.23
C ILE A 154 4.72 -11.45 12.07
#